data_97bf612e819160c8c1ba5d1b3263d4f4
#
_entry.id   97bf612e819160c8c1ba5d1b3263d4f4
#
_cell.length_a   1.000
_cell.length_b   1.000
_cell.length_c   1.000
_cell.angle_alpha   90.00
_cell.angle_beta   90.00
_cell.angle_gamma   90.00
#
_symmetry.space_group_name_H-M   'P 1'
#
loop_
_entity.id
_entity.type
_entity.pdbx_description
1 polymer ?
#
loop_
_entity_poly.entity_id
_entity_poly.type
_entity_poly.pdbx_seq_one_letter_code
_entity_poly.pdbx_strand_id
1 'polypeptide(L)'
;LIQVLNFTAIPDGTGIKVTYKKLDDTQFANSDIIGAVTSGVYTGLQLFDTLRATKGIDLGLLIAPYYSQVTAIQSELIVKAELYKCLTICDPLSSTKPVGIPALRAGGALFQSASNRVIYMGGTVQAYNATLNIYETQYMSPFYAGLVAKMDNELGFWYSPSNLPMNGIVNARYPATCAIDDAAGTTEATQINQAGIVTLVNFAGISTWGNYTAAYPSSTAAISFIPVRRVVDVIARSIKYSMLPFIDKPLNQALIDSIKGKVNAYINTLIGRGALLQGSECLYVAADNPSSELALGRVVFRINAMSPTPAQSITFKYYTDEGLISFV
;
A
#
# COMPACT_ATOMS: atom_id res chain seq x y z
N LEU A 1 -25.39 -19.64 -12.53
CA LEU A 1 -25.99 -20.97 -12.80
C LEU A 1 -27.49 -20.85 -12.55
N ILE A 2 -28.31 -21.20 -13.56
CA ILE A 2 -29.78 -21.22 -13.43
C ILE A 2 -30.14 -22.65 -13.18
N GLN A 3 -30.77 -22.91 -12.04
CA GLN A 3 -31.28 -24.25 -11.69
C GLN A 3 -32.80 -24.30 -11.89
N VAL A 4 -33.28 -25.23 -12.70
CA VAL A 4 -34.72 -25.50 -12.83
C VAL A 4 -35.10 -26.46 -11.72
N LEU A 5 -35.92 -26.00 -10.78
CA LEU A 5 -36.32 -26.78 -9.60
C LEU A 5 -37.45 -27.76 -9.87
N ASN A 6 -38.17 -27.64 -11.00
CA ASN A 6 -39.29 -28.53 -11.35
C ASN A 6 -39.27 -28.90 -12.84
N PHE A 7 -38.66 -30.01 -13.19
CA PHE A 7 -38.53 -30.47 -14.56
C PHE A 7 -39.82 -31.04 -15.12
N THR A 8 -40.77 -31.48 -14.28
CA THR A 8 -42.01 -32.11 -14.74
C THR A 8 -43.04 -31.10 -15.27
N ALA A 9 -42.88 -29.83 -14.98
CA ALA A 9 -43.74 -28.75 -15.42
C ALA A 9 -43.38 -28.18 -16.79
N ILE A 10 -42.24 -28.56 -17.36
CA ILE A 10 -41.74 -28.02 -18.64
C ILE A 10 -41.70 -29.17 -19.65
N PRO A 11 -42.58 -29.21 -20.68
CA PRO A 11 -42.54 -30.23 -21.71
C PRO A 11 -41.20 -30.28 -22.44
N ASP A 12 -40.79 -31.47 -22.86
CA ASP A 12 -39.57 -31.66 -23.63
C ASP A 12 -39.62 -30.86 -24.94
N GLY A 13 -38.52 -30.22 -25.32
CA GLY A 13 -38.43 -29.37 -26.49
C GLY A 13 -38.99 -27.92 -26.32
N THR A 14 -39.44 -27.56 -25.12
CA THR A 14 -39.93 -26.19 -24.85
C THR A 14 -38.77 -25.19 -24.73
N GLY A 15 -38.82 -24.15 -25.52
CA GLY A 15 -37.89 -23.03 -25.40
C GLY A 15 -38.14 -22.24 -24.11
N ILE A 16 -37.14 -22.16 -23.25
CA ILE A 16 -37.21 -21.41 -22.00
C ILE A 16 -36.54 -20.03 -22.21
N LYS A 17 -37.31 -18.94 -21.97
CA LYS A 17 -36.77 -17.57 -21.92
C LYS A 17 -36.60 -17.15 -20.47
N VAL A 18 -35.36 -16.87 -20.09
CA VAL A 18 -35.05 -16.36 -18.75
C VAL A 18 -34.74 -14.87 -18.90
N THR A 19 -35.45 -14.03 -18.13
CA THR A 19 -35.19 -12.61 -18.03
C THR A 19 -34.59 -12.33 -16.66
N TYR A 20 -33.41 -11.75 -16.62
CA TYR A 20 -32.73 -11.38 -15.37
C TYR A 20 -32.10 -9.99 -15.48
N LYS A 21 -31.89 -9.35 -14.34
CA LYS A 21 -31.14 -8.11 -14.26
C LYS A 21 -29.67 -8.45 -14.01
N LYS A 22 -28.80 -7.97 -14.88
CA LYS A 22 -27.36 -8.06 -14.76
C LYS A 22 -26.81 -6.68 -14.57
N LEU A 23 -25.80 -6.53 -13.71
CA LEU A 23 -25.01 -5.31 -13.67
C LEU A 23 -24.31 -5.17 -15.02
N ASP A 24 -24.51 -4.04 -15.66
CA ASP A 24 -23.82 -3.68 -16.91
C ASP A 24 -22.64 -2.78 -16.59
N ASP A 25 -21.46 -3.37 -16.56
CA ASP A 25 -20.20 -2.69 -16.26
C ASP A 25 -19.78 -1.68 -17.34
N THR A 26 -20.36 -1.78 -18.56
CA THR A 26 -20.10 -0.85 -19.64
C THR A 26 -20.81 0.51 -19.45
N GLN A 27 -21.79 0.57 -18.54
CA GLN A 27 -22.52 1.80 -18.22
C GLN A 27 -21.81 2.68 -17.20
N PHE A 28 -20.74 2.19 -16.54
CA PHE A 28 -20.00 2.99 -15.59
C PHE A 28 -19.02 3.92 -16.30
N ALA A 29 -19.25 5.21 -16.18
CA ALA A 29 -18.30 6.22 -16.63
C ALA A 29 -17.23 6.49 -15.55
N ASN A 30 -16.07 7.00 -15.95
CA ASN A 30 -15.02 7.41 -15.01
C ASN A 30 -15.53 8.44 -13.98
N SER A 31 -16.48 9.29 -14.37
CA SER A 31 -17.15 10.25 -13.49
C SER A 31 -17.94 9.60 -12.36
N ASP A 32 -18.51 8.40 -12.58
CA ASP A 32 -19.28 7.69 -11.56
C ASP A 32 -18.35 7.11 -10.50
N ILE A 33 -17.17 6.66 -10.92
CA ILE A 33 -16.12 6.16 -10.00
C ILE A 33 -15.48 7.30 -9.20
N ILE A 34 -15.11 8.40 -9.88
CA ILE A 34 -14.57 9.60 -9.23
C ILE A 34 -15.61 10.18 -8.27
N GLY A 35 -16.86 10.22 -8.73
CA GLY A 35 -17.98 10.74 -7.99
C GLY A 35 -18.00 12.26 -7.86
N ALA A 36 -19.02 12.74 -7.20
CA ALA A 36 -19.21 14.16 -6.93
C ALA A 36 -19.89 14.37 -5.57
N VAL A 37 -19.86 15.62 -5.10
CA VAL A 37 -20.65 16.07 -3.95
C VAL A 37 -21.69 17.06 -4.48
N THR A 38 -22.96 16.66 -4.50
CA THR A 38 -24.06 17.49 -5.00
C THR A 38 -25.13 17.60 -3.92
N SER A 39 -25.39 18.79 -3.46
CA SER A 39 -26.40 19.08 -2.42
C SER A 39 -26.25 18.20 -1.17
N GLY A 40 -25.01 17.93 -0.75
CA GLY A 40 -24.70 17.09 0.41
C GLY A 40 -24.77 15.58 0.15
N VAL A 41 -25.06 15.14 -1.06
CA VAL A 41 -25.01 13.73 -1.47
C VAL A 41 -23.64 13.45 -2.07
N TYR A 42 -22.96 12.46 -1.50
CA TYR A 42 -21.64 11.99 -1.91
C TYR A 42 -21.78 10.74 -2.78
N THR A 43 -21.04 10.69 -3.88
CA THR A 43 -21.00 9.53 -4.79
C THR A 43 -19.56 9.11 -5.08
N GLY A 44 -19.35 7.89 -5.60
CA GLY A 44 -18.03 7.37 -5.98
C GLY A 44 -16.98 7.48 -4.87
N LEU A 45 -15.76 7.87 -5.24
CA LEU A 45 -14.65 8.06 -4.29
C LEU A 45 -14.89 9.20 -3.26
N GLN A 46 -15.84 10.11 -3.52
CA GLN A 46 -16.19 11.16 -2.57
C GLN A 46 -16.90 10.61 -1.31
N LEU A 47 -17.46 9.40 -1.38
CA LEU A 47 -18.05 8.73 -0.21
C LEU A 47 -17.03 8.51 0.92
N PHE A 48 -15.74 8.42 0.61
CA PHE A 48 -14.71 8.31 1.64
C PHE A 48 -14.68 9.50 2.61
N ASP A 49 -15.12 10.69 2.18
CA ASP A 49 -15.19 11.88 3.02
C ASP A 49 -16.20 11.71 4.19
N THR A 50 -17.18 10.84 4.02
CA THR A 50 -18.20 10.55 5.04
C THR A 50 -17.85 9.36 5.93
N LEU A 51 -16.81 8.57 5.56
CA LEU A 51 -16.51 7.28 6.19
C LEU A 51 -16.23 7.41 7.70
N ARG A 52 -15.48 8.44 8.07
CA ARG A 52 -15.17 8.71 9.47
C ARG A 52 -16.41 9.05 10.28
N ALA A 53 -17.27 9.91 9.75
CA ALA A 53 -18.50 10.34 10.43
C ALA A 53 -19.55 9.22 10.52
N THR A 54 -19.64 8.38 9.47
CA THR A 54 -20.68 7.35 9.37
C THR A 54 -20.28 6.01 9.97
N LYS A 55 -19.00 5.65 9.90
CA LYS A 55 -18.49 4.33 10.32
C LYS A 55 -17.39 4.39 11.38
N GLY A 56 -16.83 5.56 11.67
CA GLY A 56 -15.74 5.72 12.63
C GLY A 56 -14.41 5.08 12.15
N ILE A 57 -14.27 4.80 10.87
CA ILE A 57 -13.13 4.08 10.29
C ILE A 57 -12.22 5.07 9.55
N ASP A 58 -10.90 4.89 9.70
CA ASP A 58 -9.90 5.57 8.89
C ASP A 58 -9.38 4.65 7.78
N LEU A 59 -9.08 5.26 6.64
CA LEU A 59 -8.51 4.55 5.51
C LEU A 59 -7.03 4.19 5.77
N GLY A 60 -6.68 2.94 5.49
CA GLY A 60 -5.29 2.46 5.53
C GLY A 60 -4.70 2.24 4.14
N LEU A 61 -5.49 1.62 3.27
CA LEU A 61 -5.15 1.36 1.87
C LEU A 61 -6.34 1.69 0.98
N LEU A 62 -6.08 2.26 -0.20
CA LEU A 62 -7.05 2.51 -1.25
C LEU A 62 -6.70 1.67 -2.47
N ILE A 63 -7.69 0.98 -3.02
CA ILE A 63 -7.56 0.25 -4.27
C ILE A 63 -8.79 0.52 -5.15
N ALA A 64 -8.58 0.55 -6.46
CA ALA A 64 -9.65 0.57 -7.45
C ALA A 64 -9.28 -0.39 -8.60
N PRO A 65 -9.35 -1.72 -8.35
CA PRO A 65 -9.05 -2.70 -9.41
C PRO A 65 -9.95 -2.45 -10.62
N TYR A 66 -9.44 -2.69 -11.82
CA TYR A 66 -10.06 -2.37 -13.11
C TYR A 66 -10.13 -0.88 -13.48
N TYR A 67 -10.05 0.04 -12.52
CA TYR A 67 -10.20 1.48 -12.76
C TYR A 67 -8.92 2.29 -12.50
N SER A 68 -8.00 1.80 -11.67
CA SER A 68 -6.75 2.51 -11.36
C SER A 68 -5.79 2.67 -12.54
N GLN A 69 -6.01 1.96 -13.65
CA GLN A 69 -5.33 2.17 -14.92
C GLN A 69 -5.85 3.36 -15.73
N VAL A 70 -6.92 4.02 -15.30
CA VAL A 70 -7.42 5.25 -15.89
C VAL A 70 -6.78 6.44 -15.18
N THR A 71 -6.07 7.29 -15.90
CA THR A 71 -5.29 8.41 -15.35
C THR A 71 -6.12 9.33 -14.45
N ALA A 72 -7.35 9.65 -14.84
CA ALA A 72 -8.23 10.53 -14.06
C ALA A 72 -8.60 9.90 -12.71
N ILE A 73 -8.92 8.60 -12.68
CA ILE A 73 -9.25 7.87 -11.45
C ILE A 73 -8.00 7.70 -10.59
N GLN A 74 -6.85 7.39 -11.21
CA GLN A 74 -5.58 7.29 -10.49
C GLN A 74 -5.23 8.61 -9.79
N SER A 75 -5.42 9.75 -10.47
CA SER A 75 -5.18 11.07 -9.89
C SER A 75 -6.07 11.33 -8.68
N GLU A 76 -7.36 10.98 -8.74
CA GLU A 76 -8.28 11.14 -7.62
C GLU A 76 -7.91 10.22 -6.44
N LEU A 77 -7.52 8.96 -6.71
CA LEU A 77 -7.01 8.05 -5.68
C LEU A 77 -5.78 8.64 -4.96
N ILE A 78 -4.89 9.29 -5.70
CA ILE A 78 -3.71 9.95 -5.14
C ILE A 78 -4.11 11.12 -4.25
N VAL A 79 -5.03 11.96 -4.71
CA VAL A 79 -5.57 13.10 -3.92
C VAL A 79 -6.19 12.58 -2.62
N LYS A 80 -7.02 11.53 -2.67
CA LYS A 80 -7.61 10.92 -1.48
C LYS A 80 -6.55 10.30 -0.56
N ALA A 81 -5.53 9.65 -1.12
CA ALA A 81 -4.42 9.08 -0.33
C ALA A 81 -3.63 10.16 0.42
N GLU A 82 -3.38 11.30 -0.21
CA GLU A 82 -2.75 12.45 0.45
C GLU A 82 -3.64 13.07 1.53
N LEU A 83 -4.94 13.22 1.26
CA LEU A 83 -5.91 13.79 2.19
C LEU A 83 -6.04 12.92 3.46
N TYR A 84 -6.22 11.61 3.30
CA TYR A 84 -6.47 10.68 4.41
C TYR A 84 -5.20 10.09 5.01
N LYS A 85 -4.03 10.47 4.51
CA LYS A 85 -2.74 9.94 4.99
C LYS A 85 -2.71 8.40 4.97
N CYS A 86 -3.13 7.83 3.84
CA CYS A 86 -3.10 6.40 3.55
C CYS A 86 -2.29 6.12 2.29
N LEU A 87 -2.15 4.86 1.90
CA LEU A 87 -1.51 4.47 0.65
C LEU A 87 -2.56 4.08 -0.39
N THR A 88 -2.28 4.37 -1.65
CA THR A 88 -3.06 3.84 -2.78
C THR A 88 -2.22 2.88 -3.61
N ILE A 89 -2.86 1.83 -4.13
CA ILE A 89 -2.23 0.82 -4.97
C ILE A 89 -2.87 0.92 -6.36
N CYS A 90 -2.03 1.09 -7.39
CA CYS A 90 -2.47 1.26 -8.76
C CYS A 90 -1.91 0.18 -9.67
N ASP A 91 -2.76 -0.37 -10.52
CA ASP A 91 -2.44 -1.43 -11.47
C ASP A 91 -2.15 -0.87 -12.86
N PRO A 92 -1.30 -1.54 -13.68
CA PRO A 92 -1.16 -1.25 -15.11
C PRO A 92 -2.33 -1.83 -15.91
N LEU A 93 -2.38 -1.53 -17.20
CA LEU A 93 -3.28 -2.22 -18.11
C LEU A 93 -3.02 -3.74 -18.09
N SER A 94 -4.07 -4.54 -18.15
CA SER A 94 -3.96 -6.01 -18.07
C SER A 94 -3.15 -6.64 -19.21
N SER A 95 -3.02 -5.94 -20.34
CA SER A 95 -2.23 -6.36 -21.50
C SER A 95 -0.74 -6.01 -21.39
N THR A 96 -0.33 -5.21 -20.40
CA THR A 96 1.06 -4.76 -20.27
C THR A 96 1.97 -5.92 -19.87
N LYS A 97 2.98 -6.19 -20.68
CA LYS A 97 4.00 -7.21 -20.41
C LYS A 97 5.13 -6.62 -19.55
N PRO A 98 5.92 -7.46 -18.83
CA PRO A 98 7.00 -7.01 -17.96
C PRO A 98 7.96 -6.02 -18.60
N VAL A 99 8.40 -6.26 -19.82
CA VAL A 99 9.31 -5.38 -20.59
C VAL A 99 8.74 -3.95 -20.77
N GLY A 100 7.43 -3.79 -20.82
CA GLY A 100 6.76 -2.49 -21.00
C GLY A 100 6.44 -1.76 -19.69
N ILE A 101 6.56 -2.42 -18.54
CA ILE A 101 6.20 -1.83 -17.24
C ILE A 101 7.08 -0.62 -16.86
N PRO A 102 8.43 -0.67 -16.99
CA PRO A 102 9.27 0.48 -16.68
C PRO A 102 8.96 1.71 -17.54
N ALA A 103 8.52 1.51 -18.79
CA ALA A 103 8.16 2.61 -19.70
C ALA A 103 6.93 3.41 -19.20
N LEU A 104 6.06 2.83 -18.38
CA LEU A 104 4.94 3.55 -17.78
C LEU A 104 5.41 4.67 -16.84
N ARG A 105 6.62 4.55 -16.27
CA ARG A 105 7.29 5.57 -15.45
C ARG A 105 8.10 6.55 -16.28
N ALA A 106 8.69 6.10 -17.39
CA ALA A 106 9.67 6.87 -18.18
C ALA A 106 9.04 7.84 -19.20
N GLY A 107 7.73 8.11 -19.14
CA GLY A 107 7.06 9.01 -20.09
C GLY A 107 5.72 8.49 -20.59
N GLY A 108 5.23 7.39 -20.05
CA GLY A 108 3.88 6.88 -20.32
C GLY A 108 2.79 7.77 -19.73
N ALA A 109 1.54 7.50 -20.06
CA ALA A 109 0.39 8.22 -19.51
C ALA A 109 0.05 7.78 -18.07
N LEU A 110 0.51 6.61 -17.67
CA LEU A 110 0.29 6.03 -16.33
C LEU A 110 1.55 6.16 -15.47
N PHE A 111 1.40 5.95 -14.17
CA PHE A 111 2.51 5.85 -13.21
C PHE A 111 3.40 7.10 -13.12
N GLN A 112 2.81 8.29 -13.35
CA GLN A 112 3.56 9.56 -13.37
C GLN A 112 3.75 10.21 -12.00
N SER A 113 3.06 9.73 -10.96
CA SER A 113 3.20 10.29 -9.62
C SER A 113 4.56 9.95 -9.01
N ALA A 114 5.15 10.92 -8.31
CA ALA A 114 6.31 10.75 -7.45
C ALA A 114 5.93 10.81 -5.95
N SER A 115 4.65 10.61 -5.63
CA SER A 115 4.18 10.60 -4.24
C SER A 115 4.64 9.34 -3.51
N ASN A 116 5.07 9.52 -2.26
CA ASN A 116 5.38 8.41 -1.36
C ASN A 116 4.13 7.71 -0.79
N ARG A 117 2.93 8.05 -1.32
CA ARG A 117 1.64 7.43 -0.96
C ARG A 117 1.08 6.53 -2.03
N VAL A 118 1.82 6.32 -3.10
CA VAL A 118 1.40 5.50 -4.23
C VAL A 118 2.30 4.26 -4.33
N ILE A 119 1.69 3.11 -4.55
CA ILE A 119 2.38 1.86 -4.85
C ILE A 119 1.93 1.41 -6.24
N TYR A 120 2.87 1.22 -7.14
CA TYR A 120 2.59 0.74 -8.49
C TYR A 120 2.82 -0.76 -8.59
N MET A 121 1.87 -1.46 -9.22
CA MET A 121 1.95 -2.89 -9.47
C MET A 121 2.55 -3.19 -10.85
N GLY A 122 3.38 -4.20 -10.92
CA GLY A 122 4.13 -4.58 -12.12
C GLY A 122 3.44 -5.65 -12.97
N GLY A 123 2.12 -5.78 -12.91
CA GLY A 123 1.42 -6.74 -13.76
C GLY A 123 0.07 -7.19 -13.23
N THR A 124 -0.43 -8.26 -13.84
CA THR A 124 -1.66 -8.96 -13.47
C THR A 124 -1.35 -10.40 -13.11
N VAL A 125 -2.26 -11.02 -12.38
CA VAL A 125 -2.12 -12.39 -11.86
C VAL A 125 -3.16 -13.32 -12.48
N GLN A 126 -2.89 -14.60 -12.43
CA GLN A 126 -3.88 -15.64 -12.70
C GLN A 126 -4.38 -16.23 -11.39
N ALA A 127 -5.67 -16.17 -11.18
CA ALA A 127 -6.34 -16.75 -10.03
C ALA A 127 -7.35 -17.81 -10.49
N TYR A 128 -7.50 -18.85 -9.69
CA TYR A 128 -8.48 -19.89 -9.98
C TYR A 128 -9.85 -19.50 -9.44
N ASN A 129 -10.84 -19.45 -10.33
CA ASN A 129 -12.23 -19.25 -9.98
C ASN A 129 -12.91 -20.61 -9.80
N ALA A 130 -13.11 -21.01 -8.54
CA ALA A 130 -13.72 -22.31 -8.21
C ALA A 130 -15.20 -22.43 -8.64
N THR A 131 -15.90 -21.30 -8.74
CA THR A 131 -17.32 -21.31 -9.17
C THR A 131 -17.47 -21.60 -10.65
N LEU A 132 -16.58 -21.05 -11.46
CA LEU A 132 -16.58 -21.21 -12.91
C LEU A 132 -15.65 -22.33 -13.39
N ASN A 133 -14.80 -22.86 -12.50
CA ASN A 133 -13.78 -23.86 -12.80
C ASN A 133 -12.82 -23.42 -13.93
N ILE A 134 -12.39 -22.15 -13.87
CA ILE A 134 -11.48 -21.55 -14.86
C ILE A 134 -10.39 -20.73 -14.16
N TYR A 135 -9.29 -20.50 -14.89
CA TYR A 135 -8.29 -19.52 -14.50
C TYR A 135 -8.64 -18.15 -15.09
N GLU A 136 -8.73 -17.16 -14.24
CA GLU A 136 -9.06 -15.79 -14.63
C GLU A 136 -7.87 -14.87 -14.44
N THR A 137 -7.74 -13.90 -15.32
CA THR A 137 -6.78 -12.80 -15.13
C THR A 137 -7.38 -11.77 -14.18
N GLN A 138 -6.68 -11.50 -13.11
CA GLN A 138 -7.07 -10.52 -12.09
C GLN A 138 -5.98 -9.46 -11.93
N TYR A 139 -6.36 -8.27 -11.46
CA TYR A 139 -5.40 -7.24 -11.09
C TYR A 139 -4.66 -7.60 -9.80
N MET A 140 -3.41 -7.14 -9.68
CA MET A 140 -2.55 -7.51 -8.56
C MET A 140 -2.92 -6.76 -7.27
N SER A 141 -3.49 -5.55 -7.37
CA SER A 141 -3.76 -4.68 -6.21
C SER A 141 -4.62 -5.31 -5.11
N PRO A 142 -5.71 -6.09 -5.38
CA PRO A 142 -6.48 -6.72 -4.31
C PRO A 142 -5.69 -7.77 -3.53
N PHE A 143 -4.92 -8.60 -4.24
CA PHE A 143 -4.09 -9.64 -3.62
C PHE A 143 -2.96 -9.03 -2.79
N TYR A 144 -2.34 -7.97 -3.31
CA TYR A 144 -1.29 -7.25 -2.59
C TYR A 144 -1.85 -6.53 -1.35
N ALA A 145 -3.02 -5.91 -1.44
CA ALA A 145 -3.69 -5.32 -0.28
C ALA A 145 -4.01 -6.36 0.79
N GLY A 146 -4.50 -7.54 0.37
CA GLY A 146 -4.72 -8.69 1.25
C GLY A 146 -3.44 -9.20 1.90
N LEU A 147 -2.33 -9.29 1.14
CA LEU A 147 -1.01 -9.64 1.66
C LEU A 147 -0.54 -8.64 2.73
N VAL A 148 -0.68 -7.35 2.46
CA VAL A 148 -0.31 -6.28 3.41
C VAL A 148 -1.15 -6.38 4.69
N ALA A 149 -2.46 -6.61 4.59
CA ALA A 149 -3.32 -6.76 5.74
C ALA A 149 -2.97 -8.02 6.58
N LYS A 150 -2.65 -9.14 5.91
CA LYS A 150 -2.18 -10.37 6.56
C LYS A 150 -0.86 -10.12 7.30
N MET A 151 0.10 -9.50 6.63
CA MET A 151 1.41 -9.18 7.20
C MET A 151 1.28 -8.27 8.43
N ASP A 152 0.39 -7.28 8.40
CA ASP A 152 0.15 -6.39 9.54
C ASP A 152 -0.33 -7.14 10.78
N ASN A 153 -1.17 -8.15 10.57
CA ASN A 153 -1.72 -8.96 11.65
C ASN A 153 -0.72 -9.97 12.20
N GLU A 154 0.13 -10.57 11.35
CA GLU A 154 1.04 -11.65 11.72
C GLU A 154 2.41 -11.14 12.18
N LEU A 155 2.98 -10.16 11.48
CA LEU A 155 4.35 -9.67 11.69
C LEU A 155 4.38 -8.24 12.24
N GLY A 156 3.47 -7.39 11.77
CA GLY A 156 3.38 -5.99 12.13
C GLY A 156 3.57 -5.05 10.94
N PHE A 157 3.02 -3.85 11.06
CA PHE A 157 2.94 -2.84 9.98
C PHE A 157 4.30 -2.26 9.55
N TRP A 158 5.38 -2.56 10.26
CA TRP A 158 6.75 -2.12 9.95
C TRP A 158 7.55 -3.11 9.11
N TYR A 159 7.00 -4.30 8.84
CA TYR A 159 7.63 -5.26 7.94
C TYR A 159 7.45 -4.86 6.47
N SER A 160 8.41 -5.30 5.65
CA SER A 160 8.33 -5.10 4.21
C SER A 160 7.38 -6.12 3.57
N PRO A 161 6.47 -5.69 2.71
CA PRO A 161 5.61 -6.61 1.94
C PRO A 161 6.33 -7.24 0.73
N SER A 162 7.62 -7.04 0.59
CA SER A 162 8.46 -7.67 -0.43
C SER A 162 8.97 -9.03 0.04
N ASN A 163 9.22 -9.93 -0.91
CA ASN A 163 9.69 -11.30 -0.66
C ASN A 163 8.73 -12.13 0.22
N LEU A 164 7.44 -11.90 0.04
CA LEU A 164 6.39 -12.66 0.72
C LEU A 164 5.53 -13.41 -0.31
N PRO A 165 5.11 -14.65 -0.01
CA PRO A 165 4.24 -15.41 -0.89
C PRO A 165 2.87 -14.73 -1.01
N MET A 166 2.40 -14.56 -2.25
CA MET A 166 1.09 -14.03 -2.53
C MET A 166 0.07 -15.15 -2.64
N ASN A 167 -0.83 -15.27 -1.67
CA ASN A 167 -1.84 -16.31 -1.64
C ASN A 167 -3.00 -15.99 -2.59
N GLY A 168 -3.69 -17.06 -3.03
CA GLY A 168 -4.88 -16.95 -3.89
C GLY A 168 -4.57 -16.79 -5.37
N ILE A 169 -3.31 -16.80 -5.76
CA ILE A 169 -2.86 -16.74 -7.15
C ILE A 169 -2.18 -18.06 -7.55
N VAL A 170 -2.24 -18.38 -8.83
CA VAL A 170 -1.56 -19.53 -9.42
C VAL A 170 -0.25 -19.11 -10.05
N ASN A 171 -0.24 -17.98 -10.75
CA ASN A 171 0.95 -17.41 -11.39
C ASN A 171 0.75 -15.91 -11.69
N ALA A 172 1.84 -15.22 -12.06
CA ALA A 172 1.71 -13.98 -12.81
C ALA A 172 1.18 -14.30 -14.22
N ARG A 173 0.31 -13.43 -14.77
CA ARG A 173 -0.16 -13.61 -16.16
C ARG A 173 0.99 -13.59 -17.16
N TYR A 174 1.92 -12.66 -16.95
CA TYR A 174 3.15 -12.54 -17.69
C TYR A 174 4.30 -12.58 -16.68
N PRO A 175 4.94 -13.73 -16.46
CA PRO A 175 6.06 -13.83 -15.53
C PRO A 175 7.23 -12.97 -16.01
N ALA A 176 7.78 -12.17 -15.11
CA ALA A 176 9.00 -11.42 -15.36
C ALA A 176 10.22 -12.32 -15.21
N THR A 177 11.22 -12.15 -16.08
CA THR A 177 12.53 -12.77 -15.88
C THR A 177 13.15 -12.28 -14.58
N CYS A 178 13.73 -13.17 -13.80
CA CYS A 178 14.32 -12.84 -12.51
C CYS A 178 15.56 -13.70 -12.24
N ALA A 179 16.51 -13.13 -11.49
CA ALA A 179 17.69 -13.85 -10.98
C ALA A 179 17.99 -13.34 -9.57
N ILE A 180 18.53 -14.21 -8.72
CA ILE A 180 18.91 -13.85 -7.33
C ILE A 180 20.13 -12.94 -7.36
N ASP A 181 21.07 -13.20 -8.27
CA ASP A 181 22.29 -12.43 -8.44
C ASP A 181 22.24 -11.71 -9.80
N ASP A 182 21.51 -10.59 -9.85
CA ASP A 182 21.41 -9.73 -11.05
C ASP A 182 22.09 -8.38 -10.77
N ALA A 183 23.38 -8.43 -10.49
CA ALA A 183 24.18 -7.23 -10.25
C ALA A 183 24.23 -6.28 -11.47
N ALA A 184 24.05 -6.82 -12.68
CA ALA A 184 24.01 -6.03 -13.91
C ALA A 184 22.63 -5.36 -14.15
N GLY A 185 21.59 -5.72 -13.40
CA GLY A 185 20.24 -5.15 -13.57
C GLY A 185 19.59 -5.50 -14.91
N THR A 186 19.86 -6.70 -15.43
CA THR A 186 19.44 -7.11 -16.77
C THR A 186 18.08 -7.79 -16.80
N THR A 187 17.62 -8.33 -15.66
CA THR A 187 16.33 -9.00 -15.60
C THR A 187 15.18 -8.01 -15.56
N GLU A 188 14.02 -8.40 -16.10
CA GLU A 188 12.81 -7.57 -16.08
C GLU A 188 12.37 -7.22 -14.66
N ALA A 189 12.48 -8.16 -13.72
CA ALA A 189 12.14 -7.92 -12.31
C ALA A 189 13.00 -6.81 -11.69
N THR A 190 14.31 -6.81 -11.95
CA THR A 190 15.23 -5.77 -11.49
C THR A 190 14.92 -4.43 -12.15
N GLN A 191 14.68 -4.38 -13.45
CA GLN A 191 14.33 -3.15 -14.18
C GLN A 191 13.00 -2.55 -13.67
N ILE A 192 12.00 -3.39 -13.39
CA ILE A 192 10.71 -2.97 -12.81
C ILE A 192 10.94 -2.35 -11.42
N ASN A 193 11.76 -2.99 -10.58
CA ASN A 193 12.07 -2.46 -9.24
C ASN A 193 12.90 -1.17 -9.28
N GLN A 194 13.83 -1.04 -10.21
CA GLN A 194 14.58 0.20 -10.46
C GLN A 194 13.66 1.35 -10.86
N ALA A 195 12.52 1.06 -11.47
CA ALA A 195 11.47 2.03 -11.75
C ALA A 195 10.55 2.34 -10.55
N GLY A 196 10.77 1.75 -9.37
CA GLY A 196 9.94 1.95 -8.19
C GLY A 196 8.59 1.24 -8.26
N ILE A 197 8.53 0.09 -8.90
CA ILE A 197 7.31 -0.68 -9.13
C ILE A 197 7.46 -2.06 -8.47
N VAL A 198 6.42 -2.52 -7.79
CA VAL A 198 6.36 -3.84 -7.15
C VAL A 198 5.93 -4.88 -8.18
N THR A 199 6.70 -5.97 -8.31
CA THR A 199 6.41 -7.07 -9.23
C THR A 199 6.31 -8.41 -8.51
N LEU A 200 6.14 -9.47 -9.27
CA LEU A 200 6.20 -10.85 -8.80
C LEU A 200 7.44 -11.54 -9.37
N VAL A 201 8.06 -12.36 -8.54
CA VAL A 201 9.17 -13.23 -8.91
C VAL A 201 8.86 -14.67 -8.53
N ASN A 202 9.49 -15.62 -9.20
CA ASN A 202 9.39 -17.03 -8.87
C ASN A 202 10.80 -17.61 -8.66
N PHE A 203 11.30 -17.53 -7.43
CA PHE A 203 12.56 -18.17 -7.04
C PHE A 203 12.34 -19.57 -6.44
N ALA A 204 11.45 -19.65 -5.44
CA ALA A 204 11.05 -20.88 -4.78
C ALA A 204 9.53 -20.89 -4.52
N GLY A 205 8.77 -20.33 -5.44
CA GLY A 205 7.36 -20.00 -5.33
C GLY A 205 7.13 -18.54 -5.67
N ILE A 206 5.86 -18.20 -5.95
CA ILE A 206 5.51 -16.85 -6.39
C ILE A 206 5.48 -15.92 -5.20
N SER A 207 6.37 -14.94 -5.20
CA SER A 207 6.52 -13.96 -4.15
C SER A 207 6.49 -12.54 -4.72
N THR A 208 6.04 -11.60 -3.92
CA THR A 208 6.14 -10.16 -4.21
C THR A 208 7.60 -9.73 -4.21
N TRP A 209 7.95 -8.78 -5.09
CA TRP A 209 9.30 -8.26 -5.20
C TRP A 209 9.29 -6.76 -5.44
N GLY A 210 9.84 -6.00 -4.48
CA GLY A 210 9.86 -4.55 -4.47
C GLY A 210 9.21 -3.96 -3.23
N ASN A 211 9.81 -2.90 -2.69
CA ASN A 211 9.39 -2.28 -1.43
C ASN A 211 9.45 -0.75 -1.48
N TYR A 212 9.51 -0.18 -2.68
CA TYR A 212 9.46 1.26 -2.89
C TYR A 212 8.05 1.74 -3.24
N THR A 213 7.76 2.94 -2.77
CA THR A 213 6.62 3.75 -3.24
C THR A 213 6.99 4.45 -4.55
N ALA A 214 6.02 5.09 -5.19
CA ALA A 214 6.23 5.86 -6.41
C ALA A 214 7.19 7.07 -6.26
N ALA A 215 7.58 7.43 -5.05
CA ALA A 215 8.63 8.44 -4.83
C ALA A 215 10.00 8.02 -5.39
N TYR A 216 10.30 6.72 -5.38
CA TYR A 216 11.49 6.19 -6.03
C TYR A 216 11.26 6.05 -7.56
N PRO A 217 12.24 6.32 -8.43
CA PRO A 217 13.62 6.69 -8.15
C PRO A 217 13.86 8.19 -7.95
N SER A 218 12.84 9.04 -8.06
CA SER A 218 13.01 10.50 -7.93
C SER A 218 13.50 10.91 -6.52
N SER A 219 13.18 10.11 -5.50
CA SER A 219 13.67 10.26 -4.14
C SER A 219 14.22 8.93 -3.63
N THR A 220 15.44 8.98 -3.08
CA THR A 220 16.09 7.85 -2.38
C THR A 220 15.99 7.97 -0.86
N ALA A 221 15.24 8.96 -0.35
CA ALA A 221 15.02 9.12 1.08
C ALA A 221 14.33 7.89 1.69
N ALA A 222 14.61 7.59 2.94
CA ALA A 222 14.04 6.41 3.62
C ALA A 222 12.51 6.37 3.60
N ILE A 223 11.84 7.52 3.55
CA ILE A 223 10.39 7.63 3.43
C ILE A 223 9.82 7.07 2.12
N SER A 224 10.68 6.84 1.11
CA SER A 224 10.30 6.20 -0.15
C SER A 224 10.07 4.69 -0.01
N PHE A 225 10.52 4.08 1.09
CA PHE A 225 10.17 2.70 1.38
C PHE A 225 8.73 2.57 1.87
N ILE A 226 8.01 1.59 1.33
CA ILE A 226 6.64 1.27 1.72
C ILE A 226 6.50 1.08 3.24
N PRO A 227 7.32 0.23 3.92
CA PRO A 227 7.18 0.03 5.37
C PRO A 227 7.46 1.31 6.16
N VAL A 228 8.46 2.09 5.79
CA VAL A 228 8.79 3.34 6.49
C VAL A 228 7.64 4.35 6.38
N ARG A 229 7.06 4.51 5.18
CA ARG A 229 5.90 5.39 4.98
C ARG A 229 4.71 4.94 5.83
N ARG A 230 4.43 3.64 5.87
CA ARG A 230 3.35 3.06 6.66
C ARG A 230 3.53 3.28 8.16
N VAL A 231 4.75 3.10 8.67
CA VAL A 231 5.08 3.38 10.08
C VAL A 231 4.76 4.82 10.43
N VAL A 232 5.18 5.78 9.61
CA VAL A 232 4.88 7.21 9.85
C VAL A 232 3.38 7.48 9.90
N ASP A 233 2.61 6.87 8.99
CA ASP A 233 1.14 7.07 8.94
C ASP A 233 0.43 6.44 10.14
N VAL A 234 0.85 5.24 10.56
CA VAL A 234 0.29 4.56 11.73
C VAL A 234 0.60 5.34 13.00
N ILE A 235 1.83 5.82 13.16
CA ILE A 235 2.23 6.62 14.33
C ILE A 235 1.42 7.92 14.37
N ALA A 236 1.35 8.65 13.26
CA ALA A 236 0.61 9.91 13.17
C ALA A 236 -0.86 9.72 13.53
N ARG A 237 -1.49 8.64 13.04
CA ARG A 237 -2.87 8.29 13.33
C ARG A 237 -3.07 7.93 14.81
N SER A 238 -2.20 7.09 15.36
CA SER A 238 -2.26 6.66 16.76
C SER A 238 -2.11 7.83 17.72
N ILE A 239 -1.14 8.72 17.45
CA ILE A 239 -0.93 9.92 18.25
C ILE A 239 -2.15 10.85 18.16
N LYS A 240 -2.67 11.11 16.94
CA LYS A 240 -3.84 11.96 16.72
C LYS A 240 -5.00 11.55 17.65
N TYR A 241 -5.32 10.26 17.73
CA TYR A 241 -6.41 9.79 18.59
C TYR A 241 -6.06 9.79 20.08
N SER A 242 -4.82 9.49 20.42
CA SER A 242 -4.39 9.50 21.81
C SER A 242 -4.33 10.91 22.42
N MET A 243 -4.32 11.94 21.57
CA MET A 243 -4.29 13.35 21.99
C MET A 243 -5.68 13.95 22.21
N LEU A 244 -6.76 13.31 21.77
CA LEU A 244 -8.13 13.83 21.96
C LEU A 244 -8.47 14.20 23.41
N PRO A 245 -8.07 13.43 24.46
CA PRO A 245 -8.36 13.79 25.84
C PRO A 245 -7.60 15.04 26.34
N PHE A 246 -6.61 15.53 25.60
CA PHE A 246 -5.83 16.71 25.97
C PHE A 246 -6.33 17.99 25.29
N ILE A 247 -7.20 17.88 24.29
CA ILE A 247 -7.81 19.02 23.62
C ILE A 247 -8.69 19.78 24.63
N ASP A 248 -8.70 21.11 24.53
CA ASP A 248 -9.45 22.03 25.40
C ASP A 248 -9.04 21.99 26.89
N LYS A 249 -7.90 21.41 27.23
CA LYS A 249 -7.33 21.48 28.56
C LYS A 249 -6.50 22.77 28.74
N PRO A 250 -6.42 23.32 29.94
CA PRO A 250 -5.56 24.48 30.21
C PRO A 250 -4.11 24.20 29.82
N LEU A 251 -3.57 25.03 28.92
CA LEU A 251 -2.20 24.89 28.44
C LEU A 251 -1.23 25.38 29.52
N ASN A 252 -0.59 24.44 30.18
CA ASN A 252 0.45 24.69 31.18
C ASN A 252 1.58 23.65 31.05
N GLN A 253 2.65 23.84 31.82
CA GLN A 253 3.81 22.93 31.77
C GLN A 253 3.42 21.47 32.07
N ALA A 254 2.54 21.24 33.04
CA ALA A 254 2.09 19.89 33.39
C ALA A 254 1.35 19.18 32.23
N LEU A 255 0.56 19.93 31.46
CA LEU A 255 -0.10 19.39 30.26
C LEU A 255 0.93 19.05 29.18
N ILE A 256 1.92 19.91 28.92
CA ILE A 256 3.01 19.69 27.97
C ILE A 256 3.78 18.41 28.34
N ASP A 257 4.16 18.28 29.60
CA ASP A 257 4.89 17.11 30.11
C ASP A 257 4.04 15.83 30.02
N SER A 258 2.75 15.90 30.30
CA SER A 258 1.83 14.76 30.17
C SER A 258 1.70 14.31 28.71
N ILE A 259 1.56 15.23 27.77
CA ILE A 259 1.50 14.92 26.33
C ILE A 259 2.81 14.27 25.88
N LYS A 260 3.94 14.91 26.19
CA LYS A 260 5.29 14.40 25.86
C LYS A 260 5.50 12.99 26.45
N GLY A 261 5.15 12.79 27.72
CA GLY A 261 5.27 11.51 28.41
C GLY A 261 4.43 10.41 27.73
N LYS A 262 3.18 10.72 27.39
CA LYS A 262 2.29 9.74 26.72
C LYS A 262 2.80 9.35 25.33
N VAL A 263 3.27 10.31 24.53
CA VAL A 263 3.80 10.04 23.20
C VAL A 263 5.10 9.23 23.30
N ASN A 264 6.01 9.58 24.22
CA ASN A 264 7.25 8.84 24.42
C ASN A 264 7.01 7.42 24.93
N ALA A 265 6.02 7.18 25.80
CA ALA A 265 5.66 5.84 26.23
C ALA A 265 5.21 4.97 25.05
N TYR A 266 4.45 5.53 24.11
CA TYR A 266 4.05 4.84 22.87
C TYR A 266 5.27 4.58 21.96
N ILE A 267 6.14 5.57 21.75
CA ILE A 267 7.37 5.43 20.96
C ILE A 267 8.26 4.33 21.55
N ASN A 268 8.46 4.31 22.88
CA ASN A 268 9.24 3.27 23.54
C ASN A 268 8.65 1.87 23.36
N THR A 269 7.32 1.74 23.35
CA THR A 269 6.66 0.48 23.02
C THR A 269 6.98 0.02 21.59
N LEU A 270 7.01 0.95 20.63
CA LEU A 270 7.35 0.65 19.25
C LEU A 270 8.84 0.31 19.07
N ILE A 271 9.73 0.96 19.83
CA ILE A 271 11.16 0.62 19.88
C ILE A 271 11.32 -0.81 20.41
N GLY A 272 10.65 -1.15 21.52
CA GLY A 272 10.70 -2.50 22.10
C GLY A 272 10.15 -3.60 21.16
N ARG A 273 9.26 -3.24 20.23
CA ARG A 273 8.75 -4.16 19.19
C ARG A 273 9.63 -4.20 17.94
N GLY A 274 10.63 -3.34 17.81
CA GLY A 274 11.49 -3.22 16.63
C GLY A 274 10.87 -2.41 15.48
N ALA A 275 9.77 -1.72 15.70
CA ALA A 275 9.12 -0.86 14.71
C ALA A 275 9.84 0.47 14.52
N LEU A 276 10.55 0.94 15.55
CA LEU A 276 11.36 2.14 15.56
C LEU A 276 12.78 1.86 16.06
N LEU A 277 13.72 2.63 15.57
CA LEU A 277 15.11 2.56 16.02
C LEU A 277 15.28 3.26 17.37
N GLN A 278 16.26 2.78 18.15
CA GLN A 278 16.66 3.39 19.41
C GLN A 278 17.03 4.86 19.22
N GLY A 279 16.63 5.72 20.15
CA GLY A 279 16.84 7.17 20.07
C GLY A 279 15.66 7.89 19.42
N SER A 280 14.61 7.19 18.99
CA SER A 280 13.37 7.83 18.56
C SER A 280 12.65 8.44 19.75
N GLU A 281 12.21 9.70 19.64
CA GLU A 281 11.61 10.45 20.76
C GLU A 281 10.67 11.57 20.30
N CYS A 282 9.84 12.01 21.22
CA CYS A 282 9.02 13.21 21.10
C CYS A 282 9.60 14.33 21.97
N LEU A 283 9.83 15.48 21.38
CA LEU A 283 10.43 16.64 22.01
C LEU A 283 9.48 17.84 22.00
N TYR A 284 9.51 18.61 23.08
CA TYR A 284 9.01 19.96 23.11
C TYR A 284 10.20 20.92 22.92
N VAL A 285 10.16 21.72 21.88
CA VAL A 285 11.24 22.69 21.56
C VAL A 285 10.70 24.10 21.72
N ALA A 286 11.27 24.85 22.63
CA ALA A 286 10.81 26.22 22.93
C ALA A 286 10.84 27.15 21.71
N ALA A 287 11.84 26.98 20.82
CA ALA A 287 11.95 27.77 19.59
C ALA A 287 10.78 27.58 18.61
N ASP A 288 10.09 26.44 18.65
CA ASP A 288 8.90 26.16 17.82
C ASP A 288 7.61 26.68 18.46
N ASN A 289 7.68 27.13 19.72
CA ASN A 289 6.53 27.48 20.55
C ASN A 289 6.69 28.90 21.10
N PRO A 290 6.64 29.94 20.25
CA PRO A 290 6.72 31.32 20.71
C PRO A 290 5.50 31.67 21.58
N SER A 291 5.67 32.58 22.50
CA SER A 291 4.62 32.99 23.46
C SER A 291 3.33 33.45 22.77
N SER A 292 3.45 34.06 21.59
CA SER A 292 2.30 34.46 20.77
C SER A 292 1.40 33.26 20.34
N GLU A 293 2.00 32.13 19.95
CA GLU A 293 1.25 30.92 19.57
C GLU A 293 0.70 30.19 20.81
N LEU A 294 1.49 30.14 21.89
CA LEU A 294 1.03 29.58 23.17
C LEU A 294 -0.14 30.37 23.74
N ALA A 295 -0.17 31.69 23.61
CA ALA A 295 -1.29 32.53 24.01
C ALA A 295 -2.58 32.25 23.21
N LEU A 296 -2.44 31.73 21.99
CA LEU A 296 -3.57 31.24 21.15
C LEU A 296 -3.93 29.77 21.42
N GLY A 297 -3.33 29.14 22.43
CA GLY A 297 -3.56 27.74 22.76
C GLY A 297 -2.91 26.74 21.79
N ARG A 298 -1.94 27.19 20.98
CA ARG A 298 -1.27 26.34 19.99
C ARG A 298 0.06 25.86 20.53
N VAL A 299 0.29 24.54 20.48
CA VAL A 299 1.54 23.91 20.89
C VAL A 299 2.03 22.92 19.83
N VAL A 300 3.33 22.93 19.57
CA VAL A 300 4.00 22.09 18.58
C VAL A 300 4.97 21.13 19.28
N PHE A 301 4.91 19.87 18.92
CA PHE A 301 5.86 18.85 19.34
C PHE A 301 6.62 18.33 18.12
N ARG A 302 7.92 18.11 18.26
CA ARG A 302 8.74 17.42 17.27
C ARG A 302 8.79 15.93 17.59
N ILE A 303 8.61 15.09 16.59
CA ILE A 303 8.81 13.65 16.69
C ILE A 303 10.01 13.30 15.82
N ASN A 304 11.13 12.98 16.44
CA ASN A 304 12.31 12.45 15.80
C ASN A 304 12.22 10.94 15.87
N ALA A 305 11.85 10.29 14.78
CA ALA A 305 11.67 8.85 14.75
C ALA A 305 12.11 8.26 13.42
N MET A 306 12.75 7.11 13.47
CA MET A 306 13.17 6.38 12.28
C MET A 306 12.77 4.90 12.42
N SER A 307 12.10 4.39 11.40
CA SER A 307 11.83 2.95 11.24
C SER A 307 13.05 2.26 10.60
N PRO A 308 13.34 1.00 10.95
CA PRO A 308 14.31 0.21 10.20
C PRO A 308 13.95 0.18 8.71
N THR A 309 14.95 0.40 7.86
CA THR A 309 14.79 0.22 6.42
C THR A 309 14.94 -1.26 6.06
N PRO A 310 14.21 -1.76 5.05
CA PRO A 310 14.40 -3.14 4.59
C PRO A 310 15.79 -3.32 3.97
N ALA A 311 16.40 -4.47 4.23
CA ALA A 311 17.68 -4.84 3.60
C ALA A 311 17.46 -5.03 2.09
N GLN A 312 18.13 -4.21 1.28
CA GLN A 312 18.02 -4.24 -0.19
C GLN A 312 19.05 -5.15 -0.83
N SER A 313 20.25 -5.19 -0.25
CA SER A 313 21.37 -5.97 -0.77
C SER A 313 22.20 -6.49 0.40
N ILE A 314 22.56 -7.76 0.32
CA ILE A 314 23.43 -8.42 1.28
C ILE A 314 24.62 -8.95 0.50
N THR A 315 25.81 -8.41 0.78
CA THR A 315 27.05 -8.83 0.09
C THR A 315 27.97 -9.54 1.09
N PHE A 316 28.37 -10.75 0.75
CA PHE A 316 29.37 -11.49 1.47
C PHE A 316 30.70 -11.39 0.72
N LYS A 317 31.76 -10.90 1.39
CA LYS A 317 33.11 -10.95 0.87
C LYS A 317 33.80 -12.18 1.42
N TYR A 318 34.18 -13.09 0.54
CA TYR A 318 34.89 -14.31 0.92
C TYR A 318 36.38 -14.12 0.68
N TYR A 319 37.17 -14.42 1.66
CA TYR A 319 38.62 -14.44 1.61
C TYR A 319 39.11 -15.84 1.99
N THR A 320 40.00 -16.41 1.18
CA THR A 320 40.69 -17.64 1.53
C THR A 320 41.79 -17.30 2.54
N ASP A 321 41.76 -17.97 3.70
CA ASP A 321 42.80 -17.87 4.72
C ASP A 321 43.68 -19.09 4.61
N GLU A 322 44.84 -18.94 3.97
CA GLU A 322 45.81 -20.02 3.79
C GLU A 322 46.43 -20.42 5.13
N GLY A 323 46.38 -19.56 6.16
CA GLY A 323 46.86 -19.87 7.52
C GLY A 323 46.04 -20.96 8.23
N LEU A 324 44.83 -21.27 7.72
CA LEU A 324 44.01 -22.37 8.22
C LEU A 324 44.47 -23.75 7.71
N ILE A 325 45.41 -23.82 6.75
CA ILE A 325 45.99 -25.06 6.25
C ILE A 325 47.07 -25.47 7.28
N SER A 326 46.75 -26.37 8.21
CA SER A 326 47.70 -27.01 9.06
C SER A 326 47.59 -28.53 8.91
N PHE A 327 48.67 -29.17 8.49
CA PHE A 327 48.78 -30.62 8.51
C PHE A 327 49.33 -31.03 9.88
N VAL A 328 48.55 -31.71 10.68
CA VAL A 328 48.96 -32.29 11.98
C VAL A 328 49.52 -33.67 11.71
#